data_95f5370fd28c7d6f0f7f5e55654b30a2
#
_entry.id   95f5370fd28c7d6f0f7f5e55654b30a2
#
_cell.length_a   1.000
_cell.length_b   1.000
_cell.length_c   1.000
_cell.angle_alpha   90.00
_cell.angle_beta   90.00
_cell.angle_gamma   90.00
#
_symmetry.space_group_name_H-M   'P 1'
#
loop_
_entity.id
_entity.type
_entity.pdbx_description
1 polymer ?
#
loop_
_entity_poly.entity_id
_entity_poly.type
_entity_poly.pdbx_seq_one_letter_code
_entity_poly.pdbx_strand_id
1 'polypeptide(L)'
;RVDYQPTWAEGLARKDTIFTLSWGYNYCVNISEYESASLETTEPGETIPYEGIAGVKPFISHTDMKNAIDNWKSEMGLADKTVIVAKGELIFPFEIPEDMDMTKYPSSIYPCNRELDTAYNALFYYPLEDVNVTGYSVGAIDRSLCRYAMDVPSYVQDMVSKEKSEIDETYDLWLMPTASQTDSYYNTTTYSLDC
;
A
#
# COMPACT_ATOMS: atom_id res chain seq x y z
N ARG A 1 22.08 -23.16 -22.35
CA ARG A 1 23.46 -23.59 -22.58
C ARG A 1 24.28 -22.30 -22.84
N VAL A 2 25.27 -22.05 -22.05
CA VAL A 2 26.18 -20.90 -22.23
C VAL A 2 27.54 -21.48 -22.62
N ASP A 3 28.01 -21.08 -23.79
CA ASP A 3 29.36 -21.43 -24.23
C ASP A 3 30.34 -20.39 -23.64
N TYR A 4 31.19 -20.86 -22.75
CA TYR A 4 32.22 -20.03 -22.14
C TYR A 4 33.60 -20.42 -22.65
N GLN A 5 34.36 -19.45 -23.12
CA GLN A 5 35.76 -19.62 -23.48
C GLN A 5 36.59 -18.61 -22.69
N PRO A 6 37.42 -19.06 -21.74
CA PRO A 6 38.28 -18.16 -21.01
C PRO A 6 39.31 -17.51 -21.93
N THR A 7 39.38 -16.20 -21.96
CA THR A 7 40.25 -15.40 -22.81
C THR A 7 41.75 -15.53 -22.49
N TRP A 8 42.07 -16.05 -21.30
CA TRP A 8 43.45 -16.32 -20.86
C TRP A 8 44.01 -17.69 -21.26
N ALA A 9 43.20 -18.49 -21.92
CA ALA A 9 43.54 -19.88 -22.28
C ALA A 9 43.68 -20.04 -23.79
N GLU A 10 44.46 -19.20 -24.45
CA GLU A 10 44.79 -19.36 -25.86
C GLU A 10 45.44 -20.75 -26.09
N GLY A 11 44.85 -21.55 -26.97
CA GLY A 11 45.33 -22.89 -27.35
C GLY A 11 44.69 -24.06 -26.59
N LEU A 12 43.81 -23.85 -25.65
CA LEU A 12 43.02 -24.92 -25.05
C LEU A 12 41.81 -25.29 -25.89
N ALA A 13 41.54 -26.61 -25.97
CA ALA A 13 40.35 -27.11 -26.63
C ALA A 13 39.08 -26.56 -25.94
N ARG A 14 38.12 -26.15 -26.76
CA ARG A 14 36.81 -25.69 -26.29
C ARG A 14 36.18 -26.76 -25.41
N LYS A 15 35.84 -26.41 -24.18
CA LYS A 15 35.10 -27.30 -23.28
C LYS A 15 33.67 -26.80 -23.13
N ASP A 16 32.74 -27.69 -23.26
CA ASP A 16 31.36 -27.44 -22.87
C ASP A 16 31.28 -27.36 -21.34
N THR A 17 30.83 -26.22 -20.82
CA THR A 17 30.62 -26.04 -19.41
C THR A 17 29.14 -25.84 -19.15
N ILE A 18 28.61 -26.60 -18.21
CA ILE A 18 27.23 -26.45 -17.75
C ILE A 18 27.23 -25.63 -16.48
N PHE A 19 26.55 -24.50 -16.52
CA PHE A 19 26.26 -23.70 -15.34
C PHE A 19 24.81 -23.96 -14.94
N THR A 20 24.60 -24.31 -13.68
CA THR A 20 23.26 -24.39 -13.11
C THR A 20 22.94 -23.07 -12.48
N LEU A 21 21.93 -22.38 -13.01
CA LEU A 21 21.35 -21.20 -12.41
C LEU A 21 20.15 -21.64 -11.59
N SER A 22 20.22 -21.45 -10.29
CA SER A 22 19.10 -21.73 -9.38
C SER A 22 18.40 -20.42 -9.06
N TRP A 23 17.11 -20.37 -9.28
CA TRP A 23 16.27 -19.27 -8.88
C TRP A 23 15.70 -19.58 -7.49
N GLY A 24 15.95 -18.72 -6.54
CA GLY A 24 15.39 -18.83 -5.19
C GLY A 24 14.85 -17.47 -4.76
N TYR A 25 13.95 -17.47 -3.80
CA TYR A 25 13.32 -16.25 -3.28
C TYR A 25 14.31 -15.17 -2.86
N ASN A 26 15.51 -15.57 -2.44
CA ASN A 26 16.54 -14.64 -1.96
C ASN A 26 17.40 -14.03 -3.06
N TYR A 27 17.20 -14.42 -4.32
CA TYR A 27 18.08 -14.03 -5.43
C TYR A 27 17.31 -13.45 -6.64
N CYS A 28 15.99 -13.30 -6.52
CA CYS A 28 15.21 -12.66 -7.55
C CYS A 28 15.14 -11.15 -7.27
N VAL A 29 15.64 -10.36 -8.20
CA VAL A 29 15.49 -8.92 -8.19
C VAL A 29 14.63 -8.55 -9.39
N ASN A 30 13.48 -7.97 -9.14
CA ASN A 30 12.66 -7.35 -10.16
C ASN A 30 13.11 -5.90 -10.31
N ILE A 31 13.56 -5.56 -11.50
CA ILE A 31 13.92 -4.18 -11.86
C ILE A 31 12.83 -3.68 -12.78
N SER A 32 12.10 -2.68 -12.32
CA SER A 32 11.07 -2.02 -13.11
C SER A 32 11.48 -0.56 -13.28
N GLU A 33 11.39 -0.06 -14.50
CA GLU A 33 11.58 1.35 -14.81
C GLU A 33 10.19 1.95 -15.06
N TYR A 34 9.88 3.01 -14.32
CA TYR A 34 8.62 3.72 -14.45
C TYR A 34 8.90 5.15 -14.91
N GLU A 35 8.13 5.61 -15.88
CA GLU A 35 8.07 7.03 -16.15
C GLU A 35 7.32 7.69 -14.98
N SER A 36 8.01 8.62 -14.30
CA SER A 36 7.38 9.36 -13.21
C SER A 36 6.27 10.25 -13.78
N ALA A 37 5.02 9.88 -13.52
CA ALA A 37 3.91 10.79 -13.73
C ALA A 37 3.96 11.86 -12.63
N SER A 38 4.03 13.14 -13.03
CA SER A 38 3.76 14.23 -12.10
C SER A 38 2.26 14.25 -11.85
N LEU A 39 1.83 13.66 -10.73
CA LEU A 39 0.45 13.77 -10.30
C LEU A 39 0.32 15.03 -9.46
N GLU A 40 -0.35 16.02 -10.02
CA GLU A 40 -0.83 17.16 -9.27
C GLU A 40 -1.98 16.73 -8.36
N THR A 41 -2.26 17.53 -7.33
CA THR A 41 -3.44 17.31 -6.47
C THR A 41 -4.69 17.23 -7.34
N THR A 42 -5.45 16.14 -7.20
CA THR A 42 -6.70 15.96 -7.93
C THR A 42 -7.78 16.86 -7.36
N GLU A 43 -8.60 17.40 -8.23
CA GLU A 43 -9.80 18.15 -7.82
C GLU A 43 -10.85 17.20 -7.23
N PRO A 44 -11.70 17.67 -6.29
CA PRO A 44 -12.77 16.84 -5.74
C PRO A 44 -13.67 16.25 -6.82
N GLY A 45 -13.83 14.94 -6.80
CA GLY A 45 -14.64 14.20 -7.77
C GLY A 45 -13.89 13.63 -8.97
N GLU A 46 -12.58 13.84 -9.06
CA GLU A 46 -11.73 13.18 -10.04
C GLU A 46 -11.32 11.77 -9.58
N THR A 47 -11.13 10.88 -10.54
CA THR A 47 -10.58 9.55 -10.29
C THR A 47 -9.06 9.63 -10.15
N ILE A 48 -8.54 8.97 -9.13
CA ILE A 48 -7.11 8.89 -8.88
C ILE A 48 -6.61 7.55 -9.42
N PRO A 49 -5.59 7.54 -10.30
CA PRO A 49 -4.96 6.31 -10.71
C PRO A 49 -4.29 5.62 -9.51
N TYR A 50 -4.36 4.30 -9.49
CA TYR A 50 -3.82 3.49 -8.42
C TYR A 50 -3.02 2.32 -8.99
N GLU A 51 -1.75 2.25 -8.66
CA GLU A 51 -0.83 1.27 -9.24
C GLU A 51 0.04 0.64 -8.15
N GLY A 52 0.30 -0.65 -8.28
CA GLY A 52 1.22 -1.38 -7.41
C GLY A 52 2.70 -1.13 -7.73
N ILE A 53 3.58 -1.78 -7.00
CA ILE A 53 5.04 -1.72 -7.12
C ILE A 53 5.54 -0.28 -6.98
N ALA A 54 6.24 0.28 -7.96
CA ALA A 54 6.73 1.65 -7.96
C ALA A 54 5.74 2.67 -8.58
N GLY A 55 4.49 2.25 -8.79
CA GLY A 55 3.47 3.11 -9.39
C GLY A 55 2.83 4.11 -8.42
N VAL A 56 1.70 4.66 -8.84
CA VAL A 56 1.00 5.72 -8.11
C VAL A 56 0.27 5.17 -6.91
N LYS A 57 0.51 5.77 -5.74
CA LYS A 57 -0.15 5.43 -4.49
C LYS A 57 -0.86 6.66 -3.94
N PRO A 58 -2.20 6.63 -3.86
CA PRO A 58 -2.95 7.72 -3.28
C PRO A 58 -2.76 7.81 -1.78
N PHE A 59 -2.87 9.01 -1.25
CA PHE A 59 -2.90 9.25 0.18
C PHE A 59 -3.93 10.34 0.52
N ILE A 60 -4.40 10.33 1.76
CA ILE A 60 -5.20 11.40 2.34
C ILE A 60 -4.28 12.15 3.30
N SER A 61 -4.14 13.46 3.10
CA SER A 61 -3.28 14.25 3.96
C SER A 61 -3.83 14.32 5.38
N HIS A 62 -2.96 14.26 6.37
CA HIS A 62 -3.32 14.42 7.78
C HIS A 62 -4.08 15.73 8.01
N THR A 63 -3.71 16.79 7.31
CA THR A 63 -4.34 18.10 7.41
C THR A 63 -5.79 18.07 6.95
N ASP A 64 -6.08 17.43 5.79
CA ASP A 64 -7.43 17.35 5.26
C ASP A 64 -8.30 16.45 6.13
N MET A 65 -7.76 15.32 6.59
CA MET A 65 -8.46 14.43 7.52
C MET A 65 -8.79 15.13 8.82
N LYS A 66 -7.83 15.84 9.41
CA LYS A 66 -8.04 16.59 10.66
C LYS A 66 -9.05 17.70 10.48
N ASN A 67 -8.99 18.45 9.39
CA ASN A 67 -9.96 19.51 9.09
C ASN A 67 -11.38 18.94 8.92
N ALA A 68 -11.55 17.82 8.23
CA ALA A 68 -12.84 17.18 8.06
C ALA A 68 -13.44 16.75 9.41
N ILE A 69 -12.62 16.16 10.28
CA ILE A 69 -13.05 15.73 11.63
C ILE A 69 -13.38 16.94 12.52
N ASP A 70 -12.56 17.99 12.52
CA ASP A 70 -12.81 19.18 13.32
C ASP A 70 -14.08 19.92 12.86
N ASN A 71 -14.32 20.00 11.56
CA ASN A 71 -15.55 20.53 11.01
C ASN A 71 -16.78 19.72 11.47
N TRP A 72 -16.69 18.39 11.36
CA TRP A 72 -17.74 17.51 11.85
C TRP A 72 -17.99 17.70 13.35
N LYS A 73 -16.95 17.76 14.18
CA LYS A 73 -17.10 18.04 15.64
C LYS A 73 -17.80 19.37 15.88
N SER A 74 -17.46 20.39 15.12
CA SER A 74 -18.07 21.71 15.24
C SER A 74 -19.56 21.70 14.85
N GLU A 75 -19.89 21.08 13.71
CA GLU A 75 -21.27 20.96 13.23
C GLU A 75 -22.17 20.19 14.19
N MET A 76 -21.62 19.19 14.85
CA MET A 76 -22.33 18.37 15.84
C MET A 76 -22.35 18.99 17.24
N GLY A 77 -21.75 20.16 17.44
CA GLY A 77 -21.65 20.80 18.76
C GLY A 77 -20.77 20.05 19.75
N LEU A 78 -19.76 19.33 19.25
CA LEU A 78 -18.86 18.49 20.03
C LEU A 78 -17.45 19.08 20.18
N ALA A 79 -17.24 20.33 19.77
CA ALA A 79 -15.92 20.96 19.74
C ALA A 79 -15.17 20.85 21.08
N ASP A 80 -15.89 21.11 22.20
CA ASP A 80 -15.34 21.06 23.55
C ASP A 80 -15.64 19.72 24.29
N LYS A 81 -16.03 18.69 23.56
CA LYS A 81 -16.40 17.40 24.15
C LYS A 81 -15.33 16.34 23.89
N THR A 82 -15.14 15.48 24.87
CA THR A 82 -14.41 14.23 24.64
C THR A 82 -15.28 13.29 23.80
N VAL A 83 -14.76 12.86 22.67
CA VAL A 83 -15.43 11.95 21.74
C VAL A 83 -14.69 10.62 21.75
N ILE A 84 -15.43 9.54 21.86
CA ILE A 84 -14.91 8.17 21.74
C ILE A 84 -15.44 7.61 20.44
N VAL A 85 -14.52 7.15 19.58
CA VAL A 85 -14.81 6.57 18.29
C VAL A 85 -15.07 5.08 18.45
N ALA A 86 -16.32 4.68 18.31
CA ALA A 86 -16.72 3.26 18.39
C ALA A 86 -16.51 2.52 17.06
N LYS A 87 -16.58 3.25 15.92
CA LYS A 87 -16.35 2.74 14.58
C LYS A 87 -15.82 3.88 13.71
N GLY A 88 -14.79 3.60 12.94
CA GLY A 88 -14.27 4.47 11.88
C GLY A 88 -14.12 3.65 10.60
N GLU A 89 -14.99 3.85 9.63
CA GLU A 89 -14.95 3.13 8.37
C GLU A 89 -14.61 4.09 7.23
N LEU A 90 -13.57 3.75 6.47
CA LEU A 90 -13.20 4.43 5.24
C LEU A 90 -13.67 3.59 4.05
N ILE A 91 -14.33 4.25 3.11
CA ILE A 91 -14.87 3.61 1.91
C ILE A 91 -14.27 4.30 0.68
N PHE A 92 -13.64 3.51 -0.17
CA PHE A 92 -13.03 3.96 -1.41
C PHE A 92 -13.75 3.30 -2.59
N PRO A 93 -14.69 4.01 -3.24
CA PRO A 93 -15.32 3.53 -4.46
C PRO A 93 -14.28 3.49 -5.59
N PHE A 94 -14.42 2.55 -6.50
CA PHE A 94 -13.62 2.49 -7.71
C PHE A 94 -14.50 2.38 -8.95
N GLU A 95 -14.00 2.88 -10.05
CA GLU A 95 -14.63 2.77 -11.36
C GLU A 95 -14.08 1.57 -12.11
N ILE A 96 -14.90 0.97 -12.95
CA ILE A 96 -14.52 -0.11 -13.84
C ILE A 96 -14.63 0.42 -15.26
N PRO A 97 -13.50 0.74 -15.91
CA PRO A 97 -13.50 1.04 -17.34
C PRO A 97 -14.05 -0.13 -18.15
N GLU A 98 -14.72 0.16 -19.27
CA GLU A 98 -15.42 -0.85 -20.10
C GLU A 98 -14.54 -2.02 -20.54
N ASP A 99 -13.23 -1.78 -20.70
CA ASP A 99 -12.26 -2.79 -21.17
C ASP A 99 -11.43 -3.41 -20.04
N MET A 100 -11.74 -3.16 -18.77
CA MET A 100 -10.92 -3.60 -17.66
C MET A 100 -11.49 -4.81 -16.93
N ASP A 101 -10.65 -5.83 -16.80
CA ASP A 101 -10.98 -7.03 -16.04
C ASP A 101 -10.86 -6.76 -14.53
N MET A 102 -11.94 -6.93 -13.79
CA MET A 102 -11.98 -6.77 -12.33
C MET A 102 -11.01 -7.70 -11.58
N THR A 103 -10.55 -8.78 -12.22
CA THR A 103 -9.58 -9.68 -11.59
C THR A 103 -8.19 -9.06 -11.46
N LYS A 104 -7.93 -7.96 -12.20
CA LYS A 104 -6.68 -7.21 -12.12
C LYS A 104 -6.62 -6.22 -10.97
N TYR A 105 -7.77 -5.96 -10.32
CA TYR A 105 -7.79 -5.11 -9.14
C TYR A 105 -7.17 -5.83 -7.95
N PRO A 106 -6.40 -5.14 -7.08
CA PRO A 106 -5.88 -5.72 -5.85
C PRO A 106 -6.99 -6.38 -5.04
N SER A 107 -6.71 -7.53 -4.44
CA SER A 107 -7.69 -8.23 -3.58
C SER A 107 -7.99 -7.44 -2.31
N SER A 108 -7.04 -6.65 -1.87
CA SER A 108 -7.21 -5.69 -0.79
C SER A 108 -6.21 -4.54 -0.90
N ILE A 109 -6.54 -3.45 -0.24
CA ILE A 109 -5.66 -2.29 -0.03
C ILE A 109 -5.53 -2.07 1.47
N TYR A 110 -4.30 -1.82 1.95
CA TYR A 110 -4.07 -1.57 3.36
C TYR A 110 -3.89 -0.08 3.64
N PRO A 111 -4.53 0.44 4.70
CA PRO A 111 -4.24 1.76 5.21
C PRO A 111 -2.88 1.73 5.91
N CYS A 112 -1.98 2.60 5.50
CA CYS A 112 -0.62 2.66 6.01
C CYS A 112 -0.25 4.08 6.40
N ASN A 113 0.63 4.22 7.37
CA ASN A 113 1.42 5.43 7.57
C ASN A 113 2.78 5.28 6.88
N ARG A 114 3.48 6.40 6.68
CA ARG A 114 4.81 6.43 6.06
C ARG A 114 5.80 7.08 7.01
N GLU A 115 6.84 6.35 7.36
CA GLU A 115 7.84 6.78 8.30
C GLU A 115 9.25 6.64 7.73
N LEU A 116 10.15 7.53 8.17
CA LEU A 116 11.57 7.44 7.86
C LEU A 116 12.23 6.40 8.76
N ASP A 117 12.67 5.30 8.19
CA ASP A 117 13.56 4.37 8.88
C ASP A 117 14.98 4.95 8.89
N THR A 118 15.44 5.30 10.08
CA THR A 118 16.76 5.92 10.27
C THR A 118 17.91 4.95 10.05
N ALA A 119 17.68 3.65 10.15
CA ALA A 119 18.71 2.62 9.93
C ALA A 119 19.06 2.50 8.44
N TYR A 120 18.05 2.67 7.58
CA TYR A 120 18.22 2.58 6.13
C TYR A 120 18.20 3.95 5.44
N ASN A 121 17.88 5.01 6.18
CA ASN A 121 17.66 6.35 5.66
C ASN A 121 16.70 6.35 4.45
N ALA A 122 15.62 5.61 4.60
CA ALA A 122 14.60 5.41 3.58
C ALA A 122 13.20 5.49 4.18
N LEU A 123 12.23 5.90 3.38
CA LEU A 123 10.83 5.94 3.77
C LEU A 123 10.21 4.55 3.56
N PHE A 124 9.54 4.06 4.60
CA PHE A 124 8.81 2.80 4.56
C PHE A 124 7.33 3.01 4.90
N TYR A 125 6.50 2.13 4.36
CA TYR A 125 5.07 2.10 4.63
C TYR A 125 4.78 1.03 5.68
N TYR A 126 4.11 1.43 6.75
CA TYR A 126 3.72 0.55 7.85
C TYR A 126 2.19 0.49 7.91
N PRO A 127 1.59 -0.72 7.84
CA PRO A 127 0.16 -0.86 8.07
C PRO A 127 -0.25 -0.26 9.41
N LEU A 128 -1.39 0.42 9.44
CA LEU A 128 -1.97 0.91 10.69
C LEU A 128 -2.23 -0.25 11.65
N GLU A 129 -2.20 0.01 12.96
CA GLU A 129 -2.49 -1.00 13.99
C GLU A 129 -3.86 -1.65 13.81
N ASP A 130 -4.84 -0.89 13.32
CA ASP A 130 -6.20 -1.35 13.02
C ASP A 130 -6.24 -2.56 12.07
N VAL A 131 -5.27 -2.68 11.16
CA VAL A 131 -5.17 -3.82 10.21
C VAL A 131 -5.01 -5.16 10.93
N ASN A 132 -4.43 -5.15 12.12
CA ASN A 132 -4.17 -6.36 12.91
C ASN A 132 -5.31 -6.73 13.86
N VAL A 133 -6.39 -5.94 13.91
CA VAL A 133 -7.52 -6.20 14.81
C VAL A 133 -8.47 -7.21 14.19
N THR A 134 -8.65 -8.34 14.87
CA THR A 134 -9.56 -9.40 14.43
C THR A 134 -10.99 -8.88 14.31
N GLY A 135 -11.60 -9.09 13.16
CA GLY A 135 -12.98 -8.70 12.88
C GLY A 135 -13.14 -7.33 12.22
N TYR A 136 -12.06 -6.56 12.08
CA TYR A 136 -12.10 -5.36 11.28
C TYR A 136 -11.97 -5.68 9.78
N SER A 137 -12.63 -4.87 8.95
CA SER A 137 -12.40 -4.89 7.51
C SER A 137 -11.06 -4.24 7.22
N VAL A 138 -10.20 -4.96 6.51
CA VAL A 138 -8.83 -4.53 6.18
C VAL A 138 -8.72 -4.14 4.71
N GLY A 139 -9.73 -3.47 4.17
CA GLY A 139 -9.70 -2.97 2.79
C GLY A 139 -9.85 -4.07 1.75
N ALA A 140 -10.56 -5.15 2.05
CA ALA A 140 -10.91 -6.16 1.05
C ALA A 140 -11.80 -5.58 -0.04
N ILE A 141 -11.61 -6.05 -1.27
CA ILE A 141 -12.41 -5.61 -2.41
C ILE A 141 -13.85 -6.16 -2.31
N ASP A 142 -14.82 -5.25 -2.37
CA ASP A 142 -16.22 -5.60 -2.60
C ASP A 142 -16.56 -5.33 -4.07
N ARG A 143 -16.49 -6.38 -4.88
CA ARG A 143 -16.76 -6.29 -6.32
C ARG A 143 -18.23 -6.02 -6.64
N SER A 144 -19.13 -6.35 -5.73
CA SER A 144 -20.56 -6.14 -5.92
C SER A 144 -20.96 -4.68 -5.75
N LEU A 145 -20.27 -3.99 -4.85
CA LEU A 145 -20.48 -2.57 -4.57
C LEU A 145 -19.40 -1.66 -5.18
N CYS A 146 -18.46 -2.24 -5.92
CA CYS A 146 -17.33 -1.53 -6.54
C CYS A 146 -16.59 -0.61 -5.55
N ARG A 147 -16.16 -1.17 -4.42
CA ARG A 147 -15.50 -0.41 -3.37
C ARG A 147 -14.51 -1.25 -2.58
N TYR A 148 -13.60 -0.57 -1.92
CA TYR A 148 -12.82 -1.08 -0.80
C TYR A 148 -13.36 -0.46 0.48
N ALA A 149 -13.43 -1.23 1.55
CA ALA A 149 -13.86 -0.74 2.86
C ALA A 149 -12.87 -1.20 3.94
N MET A 150 -12.52 -0.31 4.84
CA MET A 150 -11.59 -0.60 5.93
C MET A 150 -12.02 0.07 7.24
N ASP A 151 -11.90 -0.65 8.33
CA ASP A 151 -12.17 -0.14 9.67
C ASP A 151 -10.86 0.39 10.27
N VAL A 152 -10.84 1.67 10.64
CA VAL A 152 -9.67 2.37 11.20
C VAL A 152 -10.05 3.22 12.42
N PRO A 153 -10.75 2.65 13.42
CA PRO A 153 -11.23 3.44 14.56
C PRO A 153 -10.09 4.00 15.41
N SER A 154 -8.96 3.30 15.54
CA SER A 154 -7.81 3.80 16.31
C SER A 154 -7.20 5.03 15.65
N TYR A 155 -6.99 4.98 14.34
CA TYR A 155 -6.50 6.12 13.58
C TYR A 155 -7.45 7.32 13.67
N VAL A 156 -8.77 7.09 13.49
CA VAL A 156 -9.77 8.15 13.61
C VAL A 156 -9.82 8.70 15.05
N GLN A 157 -9.67 7.83 16.07
CA GLN A 157 -9.62 8.28 17.47
C GLN A 157 -8.45 9.20 17.72
N ASP A 158 -7.28 8.90 17.17
CA ASP A 158 -6.11 9.78 17.26
C ASP A 158 -6.39 11.14 16.63
N MET A 159 -6.95 11.16 15.42
CA MET A 159 -7.34 12.40 14.74
C MET A 159 -8.38 13.21 15.50
N VAL A 160 -9.28 12.57 16.24
CA VAL A 160 -10.31 13.21 17.08
C VAL A 160 -9.71 13.82 18.35
N SER A 161 -8.72 13.13 18.95
CA SER A 161 -8.22 13.42 20.30
C SER A 161 -7.03 14.37 20.31
N LYS A 162 -6.19 14.33 19.28
CA LYS A 162 -4.96 15.12 19.19
C LYS A 162 -5.23 16.52 18.65
N GLU A 163 -4.44 17.48 19.11
CA GLU A 163 -4.43 18.83 18.55
C GLU A 163 -3.71 18.86 17.20
N LYS A 164 -4.00 19.88 16.37
CA LYS A 164 -3.36 20.02 15.05
C LYS A 164 -1.83 20.08 15.10
N SER A 165 -1.27 20.59 16.19
CA SER A 165 0.18 20.69 16.40
C SER A 165 0.84 19.36 16.77
N GLU A 166 0.06 18.33 17.10
CA GLU A 166 0.53 17.00 17.48
C GLU A 166 0.43 16.02 16.31
N ILE A 167 -0.10 16.47 15.18
CA ILE A 167 -0.32 15.68 13.97
C ILE A 167 0.59 16.23 12.87
N ASP A 168 1.40 15.38 12.30
CA ASP A 168 2.35 15.70 11.25
C ASP A 168 2.22 14.73 10.06
N GLU A 169 3.15 14.76 9.13
CA GLU A 169 3.18 13.95 7.91
C GLU A 169 3.18 12.43 8.18
N THR A 170 3.53 11.99 9.39
CA THR A 170 3.47 10.56 9.75
C THR A 170 2.03 10.06 9.88
N TYR A 171 1.09 10.99 10.00
CA TYR A 171 -0.35 10.71 10.01
C TYR A 171 -1.01 10.76 8.63
N ASP A 172 -0.27 11.01 7.56
CA ASP A 172 -0.80 10.86 6.22
C ASP A 172 -1.24 9.42 5.99
N LEU A 173 -2.49 9.25 5.58
CA LEU A 173 -3.05 7.92 5.34
C LEU A 173 -2.79 7.48 3.92
N TRP A 174 -1.84 6.59 3.74
CA TRP A 174 -1.47 5.99 2.47
C TRP A 174 -2.27 4.72 2.21
N LEU A 175 -2.68 4.54 0.96
CA LEU A 175 -3.40 3.34 0.53
C LEU A 175 -2.43 2.47 -0.27
N MET A 176 -2.09 1.32 0.29
CA MET A 176 -1.11 0.42 -0.31
C MET A 176 -1.78 -0.86 -0.82
N PRO A 177 -1.55 -1.24 -2.09
CA PRO A 177 -2.04 -2.51 -2.60
C PRO A 177 -1.34 -3.66 -1.88
N THR A 178 -2.04 -4.76 -1.72
CA THR A 178 -1.45 -5.97 -1.15
C THR A 178 -1.30 -7.04 -2.21
N ALA A 179 -0.15 -7.71 -2.20
CA ALA A 179 0.05 -8.96 -2.90
C ALA A 179 -0.20 -10.12 -1.94
N SER A 180 -0.84 -11.19 -2.42
CA SER A 180 -1.04 -12.41 -1.65
C SER A 180 -0.23 -13.56 -2.25
N GLN A 181 0.45 -14.30 -1.40
CA GLN A 181 1.12 -15.53 -1.77
C GLN A 181 0.54 -16.69 -0.97
N THR A 182 0.07 -17.72 -1.68
CA THR A 182 -0.40 -18.95 -1.05
C THR A 182 0.66 -20.02 -1.17
N ASP A 183 1.14 -20.51 -0.04
CA ASP A 183 1.95 -21.71 0.02
C ASP A 183 1.03 -22.94 0.02
N SER A 184 0.99 -23.64 -1.11
CA SER A 184 0.13 -24.80 -1.28
C SER A 184 0.55 -26.01 -0.43
N TYR A 185 1.81 -26.08 -0.01
CA TYR A 185 2.30 -27.16 0.84
C TYR A 185 1.82 -27.01 2.30
N TYR A 186 1.86 -25.77 2.81
CA TYR A 186 1.41 -25.48 4.18
C TYR A 186 -0.03 -24.98 4.24
N ASN A 187 -0.70 -24.81 3.11
CA ASN A 187 -2.04 -24.22 3.02
C ASN A 187 -2.16 -22.87 3.76
N THR A 188 -1.09 -22.09 3.68
CA THR A 188 -1.01 -20.74 4.30
C THR A 188 -0.99 -19.68 3.23
N THR A 189 -1.72 -18.60 3.45
CA THR A 189 -1.69 -17.42 2.60
C THR A 189 -1.08 -16.28 3.40
N THR A 190 -0.02 -15.70 2.86
CA THR A 190 0.60 -14.49 3.40
C THR A 190 0.27 -13.30 2.50
N TYR A 191 0.08 -12.16 3.12
CA TYR A 191 -0.12 -10.88 2.44
C TYR A 191 1.11 -10.01 2.69
N SER A 192 1.56 -9.35 1.66
CA SER A 192 2.63 -8.36 1.73
C SER A 192 2.17 -7.08 1.05
N LEU A 193 2.73 -5.94 1.45
CA LEU A 193 2.52 -4.70 0.72
C LEU A 193 3.22 -4.81 -0.64
N ASP A 194 2.53 -4.32 -1.67
CA ASP A 194 3.05 -4.25 -3.03
C ASP A 194 3.63 -2.84 -3.24
N CYS A 195 4.82 -2.62 -2.65
CA CYS A 195 5.51 -1.33 -2.63
C CYS A 195 6.58 -1.26 -3.73
#